data_da12748b99ea16f96fdff119cf6220b7
#
_entry.id   da12748b99ea16f96fdff119cf6220b7
#
_cell.length_a   1.000
_cell.length_b   1.000
_cell.length_c   1.000
_cell.angle_alpha   90.00
_cell.angle_beta   90.00
_cell.angle_gamma   90.00
#
_symmetry.space_group_name_H-M   'P 1'
#
loop_
_entity.id
_entity.type
_entity.pdbx_description
1 polymer ?
#
loop_
_entity_poly.entity_id
_entity_poly.type
_entity_poly.pdbx_seq_one_letter_code
_entity_poly.pdbx_strand_id
1 'polypeptide(L)'
;MNKYLLLIILLVTGLTGARAQYDSQLSQYFMALGYYNPAYAGVTGDLNMLAMSRLQYVGIDGAPTSFFINADMPLKIGKTNHGVGMVVFTEGIGLFVNTHVNLQYAYKQKLFGGTLSIGMQFGMVNQSFDGEKVFYPTSQFHQQEDQAIPKTQASGMGFDMNAGLYYHRKNLYAGLGVTHLNKTEIILDEYSSMYLASTYNLIAGYNIQFRNPLYELQPSVFLKTDMQSFQADITARLFYNKMFNGGFSWRVNESLILLLGAKIGSFQVGYAYDFPISTIPILKATSGSHELVVSYKLKLKKSKSGKNRHKSVRIL
;
A
#
# COMPACT_ATOMS: atom_id res chain seq x y z
N MET A 1 36.13 9.63 18.20
CA MET A 1 34.97 9.30 17.38
C MET A 1 35.20 7.94 16.71
N ASN A 2 34.33 6.98 16.91
CA ASN A 2 34.55 5.59 16.52
C ASN A 2 34.56 5.49 14.99
N LYS A 3 35.65 4.95 14.38
CA LYS A 3 35.80 4.86 12.90
C LYS A 3 34.61 4.15 12.21
N TYR A 4 33.91 3.27 12.92
CA TYR A 4 32.70 2.60 12.44
C TYR A 4 31.49 3.57 12.38
N LEU A 5 31.41 4.53 13.31
CA LEU A 5 30.36 5.57 13.28
C LEU A 5 30.54 6.52 12.10
N LEU A 6 31.81 6.85 11.79
CA LEU A 6 32.15 7.67 10.62
C LEU A 6 31.84 6.96 9.30
N LEU A 7 32.08 5.64 9.23
CA LEU A 7 31.73 4.81 8.06
C LEU A 7 30.21 4.71 7.85
N ILE A 8 29.45 4.58 8.93
CA ILE A 8 27.97 4.57 8.88
C ILE A 8 27.44 5.93 8.43
N ILE A 9 28.00 7.03 8.94
CA ILE A 9 27.64 8.39 8.53
C ILE A 9 27.97 8.63 7.05
N LEU A 10 29.14 8.18 6.58
CA LEU A 10 29.54 8.29 5.18
C LEU A 10 28.66 7.44 4.24
N LEU A 11 28.22 6.26 4.68
CA LEU A 11 27.29 5.40 3.95
C LEU A 11 25.90 6.03 3.82
N VAL A 12 25.45 6.75 4.85
CA VAL A 12 24.13 7.42 4.88
C VAL A 12 24.14 8.73 4.07
N THR A 13 25.26 9.45 4.00
CA THR A 13 25.36 10.73 3.26
C THR A 13 25.63 10.57 1.76
N GLY A 14 26.00 9.35 1.30
CA GLY A 14 26.28 9.07 -0.12
C GLY A 14 25.06 8.85 -1.01
N LEU A 15 23.84 8.89 -0.47
CA LEU A 15 22.60 8.51 -1.18
C LEU A 15 21.78 9.70 -1.71
N THR A 16 22.41 10.79 -2.15
CA THR A 16 21.69 11.90 -2.77
C THR A 16 21.63 11.75 -4.29
N GLY A 17 20.85 10.80 -4.79
CA GLY A 17 20.42 10.73 -6.17
C GLY A 17 18.91 10.95 -6.23
N ALA A 18 18.47 12.11 -6.73
CA ALA A 18 17.06 12.30 -7.07
C ALA A 18 16.70 11.36 -8.22
N ARG A 19 16.03 10.25 -7.92
CA ARG A 19 15.49 9.32 -8.90
C ARG A 19 14.06 9.02 -8.51
N ALA A 20 13.15 9.36 -9.40
CA ALA A 20 11.73 9.25 -9.19
C ALA A 20 11.19 8.09 -10.00
N GLN A 21 10.87 6.97 -9.34
CA GLN A 21 9.73 6.12 -9.72
C GLN A 21 9.46 5.16 -8.57
N TYR A 22 8.37 5.41 -7.86
CA TYR A 22 7.90 4.58 -6.77
C TYR A 22 6.51 4.10 -7.04
N ASP A 23 6.18 2.96 -6.48
CA ASP A 23 4.79 2.66 -6.13
C ASP A 23 4.20 3.83 -5.36
N SER A 24 2.91 4.07 -5.59
CA SER A 24 2.19 5.18 -5.00
C SER A 24 2.29 5.20 -3.48
N GLN A 25 2.33 6.39 -2.93
CA GLN A 25 2.44 6.63 -1.50
C GLN A 25 1.05 6.82 -0.90
N LEU A 26 0.69 5.99 0.08
CA LEU A 26 -0.54 6.13 0.84
C LEU A 26 -0.21 6.56 2.27
N SER A 27 -0.87 7.61 2.75
CA SER A 27 -0.63 8.13 4.10
C SER A 27 -1.27 7.26 5.17
N GLN A 28 -2.36 6.58 4.84
CA GLN A 28 -3.01 5.58 5.68
C GLN A 28 -2.61 4.15 5.29
N TYR A 29 -1.31 3.91 5.07
CA TYR A 29 -0.76 2.61 4.69
C TYR A 29 -1.24 1.45 5.57
N PHE A 30 -1.48 1.71 6.86
CA PHE A 30 -1.98 0.74 7.83
C PHE A 30 -3.43 0.28 7.56
N MET A 31 -4.18 1.00 6.72
CA MET A 31 -5.48 0.59 6.22
C MET A 31 -5.34 -0.22 4.93
N ALA A 32 -4.34 0.08 4.10
CA ALA A 32 -4.11 -0.49 2.78
C ALA A 32 -3.03 -1.59 2.77
N LEU A 33 -2.90 -2.37 3.85
CA LEU A 33 -1.85 -3.40 3.99
C LEU A 33 -1.87 -4.42 2.85
N GLY A 34 -3.04 -4.75 2.30
CA GLY A 34 -3.19 -5.65 1.15
C GLY A 34 -2.56 -5.11 -0.14
N TYR A 35 -2.41 -3.80 -0.29
CA TYR A 35 -1.72 -3.19 -1.43
C TYR A 35 -0.22 -3.54 -1.42
N TYR A 36 0.42 -3.39 -0.27
CA TYR A 36 1.85 -3.59 -0.11
C TYR A 36 2.27 -5.02 0.16
N ASN A 37 1.34 -5.87 0.61
CA ASN A 37 1.68 -7.23 1.06
C ASN A 37 0.52 -8.21 0.87
N PRO A 38 0.59 -9.11 -0.12
CA PRO A 38 -0.49 -10.07 -0.38
C PRO A 38 -0.71 -11.08 0.77
N ALA A 39 0.27 -11.30 1.65
CA ALA A 39 0.13 -12.17 2.80
C ALA A 39 -0.88 -11.65 3.84
N TYR A 40 -1.30 -10.38 3.72
CA TYR A 40 -2.32 -9.78 4.57
C TYR A 40 -3.74 -10.27 4.23
N ALA A 41 -4.00 -10.77 3.03
CA ALA A 41 -5.33 -11.19 2.59
C ALA A 41 -6.00 -12.13 3.61
N GLY A 42 -7.22 -11.79 4.03
CA GLY A 42 -8.03 -12.53 5.02
C GLY A 42 -7.46 -12.57 6.45
N VAL A 43 -6.54 -11.69 6.82
CA VAL A 43 -5.98 -11.61 8.19
C VAL A 43 -7.04 -11.13 9.18
N THR A 44 -7.96 -10.27 8.77
CA THR A 44 -9.00 -9.73 9.64
C THR A 44 -10.01 -10.78 10.12
N GLY A 45 -10.09 -11.93 9.44
CA GLY A 45 -11.04 -13.00 9.76
C GLY A 45 -12.47 -12.76 9.28
N ASP A 46 -12.75 -11.62 8.67
CA ASP A 46 -14.03 -11.19 8.10
C ASP A 46 -13.85 -10.85 6.61
N LEU A 47 -14.95 -10.67 5.87
CA LEU A 47 -14.88 -10.02 4.57
C LEU A 47 -14.62 -8.53 4.82
N ASN A 48 -13.48 -8.06 4.35
CA ASN A 48 -13.06 -6.67 4.44
C ASN A 48 -13.07 -6.06 3.04
N MET A 49 -13.74 -4.93 2.88
CA MET A 49 -13.77 -4.14 1.66
C MET A 49 -13.28 -2.74 2.01
N LEU A 50 -12.43 -2.18 1.18
CA LEU A 50 -11.84 -0.86 1.40
C LEU A 50 -11.79 -0.11 0.07
N ALA A 51 -12.15 1.16 0.10
CA ALA A 51 -11.94 2.12 -0.96
C ALA A 51 -11.17 3.32 -0.40
N MET A 52 -10.21 3.81 -1.16
CA MET A 52 -9.38 4.96 -0.79
C MET A 52 -9.18 5.86 -1.99
N SER A 53 -9.20 7.16 -1.77
CA SER A 53 -8.87 8.17 -2.77
C SER A 53 -7.83 9.13 -2.19
N ARG A 54 -6.82 9.47 -2.98
CA ARG A 54 -5.75 10.38 -2.60
C ARG A 54 -5.54 11.44 -3.67
N LEU A 55 -5.54 12.69 -3.24
CA LEU A 55 -5.14 13.85 -4.03
C LEU A 55 -3.79 14.32 -3.46
N GLN A 56 -2.73 14.07 -4.19
CA GLN A 56 -1.39 14.41 -3.74
C GLN A 56 -0.98 15.78 -4.29
N TYR A 57 -0.28 16.59 -3.49
CA TYR A 57 0.26 17.90 -3.89
C TYR A 57 -0.75 18.82 -4.55
N VAL A 58 -1.90 19.02 -3.90
CA VAL A 58 -2.99 19.87 -4.41
C VAL A 58 -2.49 21.28 -4.73
N GLY A 59 -2.87 21.77 -5.91
CA GLY A 59 -2.43 23.06 -6.46
C GLY A 59 -1.28 22.97 -7.49
N ILE A 60 -0.76 21.77 -7.73
CA ILE A 60 0.24 21.50 -8.77
C ILE A 60 -0.45 20.79 -9.93
N ASP A 61 -0.32 21.34 -11.14
CA ASP A 61 -0.87 20.72 -12.36
C ASP A 61 -0.18 19.36 -12.63
N GLY A 62 -1.00 18.36 -12.97
CA GLY A 62 -0.51 17.01 -13.21
C GLY A 62 -0.06 16.26 -11.94
N ALA A 63 -0.35 16.79 -10.74
CA ALA A 63 -0.03 16.12 -9.49
C ALA A 63 -0.73 14.76 -9.37
N PRO A 64 -0.15 13.78 -8.64
CA PRO A 64 -0.71 12.43 -8.56
C PRO A 64 -2.11 12.41 -7.95
N THR A 65 -3.02 11.68 -8.60
CA THR A 65 -4.34 11.33 -8.09
C THR A 65 -4.47 9.82 -8.09
N SER A 66 -4.78 9.22 -6.93
CA SER A 66 -4.85 7.77 -6.81
C SER A 66 -6.22 7.32 -6.31
N PHE A 67 -6.66 6.19 -6.81
CA PHE A 67 -7.83 5.48 -6.35
C PHE A 67 -7.51 4.01 -6.10
N PHE A 68 -7.88 3.51 -4.96
CA PHE A 68 -7.56 2.15 -4.50
C PHE A 68 -8.81 1.45 -3.99
N ILE A 69 -9.03 0.23 -4.45
CA ILE A 69 -10.05 -0.69 -3.90
C ILE A 69 -9.36 -1.99 -3.52
N ASN A 70 -9.67 -2.49 -2.33
CA ASN A 70 -9.29 -3.82 -1.88
C ASN A 70 -10.50 -4.55 -1.32
N ALA A 71 -10.61 -5.82 -1.66
CA ALA A 71 -11.55 -6.74 -1.01
C ALA A 71 -10.80 -8.01 -0.65
N ASP A 72 -10.86 -8.43 0.62
CA ASP A 72 -10.20 -9.64 1.07
C ASP A 72 -11.05 -10.39 2.10
N MET A 73 -10.92 -11.72 2.11
CA MET A 73 -11.62 -12.57 3.07
C MET A 73 -10.81 -13.81 3.43
N PRO A 74 -11.05 -14.37 4.64
CA PRO A 74 -10.51 -15.66 5.01
C PRO A 74 -11.19 -16.78 4.24
N LEU A 75 -10.42 -17.79 3.86
CA LEU A 75 -10.91 -19.01 3.24
C LEU A 75 -10.39 -20.20 4.05
N LYS A 76 -11.24 -21.20 4.28
CA LYS A 76 -10.85 -22.43 4.95
C LYS A 76 -10.92 -23.59 3.96
N ILE A 77 -9.77 -24.22 3.71
CA ILE A 77 -9.63 -25.39 2.84
C ILE A 77 -9.22 -26.57 3.72
N GLY A 78 -10.12 -27.51 3.93
CA GLY A 78 -9.88 -28.62 4.84
C GLY A 78 -9.59 -28.15 6.28
N LYS A 79 -8.38 -28.45 6.78
CA LYS A 79 -7.92 -28.07 8.13
C LYS A 79 -7.05 -26.80 8.12
N THR A 80 -6.71 -26.26 6.96
CA THR A 80 -5.82 -25.13 6.80
C THR A 80 -6.58 -23.81 6.59
N ASN A 81 -5.96 -22.71 7.04
CA ASN A 81 -6.53 -21.39 6.89
C ASN A 81 -5.80 -20.67 5.74
N HIS A 82 -6.58 -20.01 4.92
CA HIS A 82 -6.12 -19.27 3.77
C HIS A 82 -6.71 -17.87 3.76
N GLY A 83 -6.26 -17.03 2.87
CA GLY A 83 -6.87 -15.76 2.54
C GLY A 83 -6.90 -15.59 1.04
N VAL A 84 -7.95 -14.96 0.55
CA VAL A 84 -8.07 -14.54 -0.84
C VAL A 84 -8.45 -13.07 -0.88
N GLY A 85 -8.03 -12.38 -1.92
CA GLY A 85 -8.36 -10.97 -2.08
C GLY A 85 -8.19 -10.53 -3.53
N MET A 86 -8.66 -9.32 -3.76
CA MET A 86 -8.53 -8.60 -5.03
C MET A 86 -8.14 -7.15 -4.72
N VAL A 87 -7.23 -6.63 -5.50
CA VAL A 87 -6.78 -5.24 -5.45
C VAL A 87 -6.98 -4.62 -6.82
N VAL A 88 -7.59 -3.44 -6.83
CA VAL A 88 -7.62 -2.54 -8.00
C VAL A 88 -7.02 -1.22 -7.55
N PHE A 89 -6.05 -0.75 -8.30
CA PHE A 89 -5.38 0.51 -8.05
C PHE A 89 -5.28 1.29 -9.36
N THR A 90 -5.62 2.55 -9.34
CA THR A 90 -5.44 3.45 -10.48
C THR A 90 -4.79 4.74 -10.00
N GLU A 91 -3.80 5.22 -10.74
CA GLU A 91 -3.11 6.47 -10.47
C GLU A 91 -2.88 7.23 -11.77
N GLY A 92 -3.28 8.50 -11.76
CA GLY A 92 -2.92 9.46 -12.79
C GLY A 92 -1.80 10.37 -12.29
N ILE A 93 -0.72 10.49 -13.05
CA ILE A 93 0.40 11.39 -12.77
C ILE A 93 0.91 12.04 -14.07
N GLY A 94 0.78 13.37 -14.19
CA GLY A 94 1.09 14.06 -15.42
C GLY A 94 0.26 13.54 -16.58
N LEU A 95 0.92 13.01 -17.59
CA LEU A 95 0.30 12.44 -18.79
C LEU A 95 0.14 10.91 -18.72
N PHE A 96 0.55 10.30 -17.60
CA PHE A 96 0.48 8.84 -17.40
C PHE A 96 -0.72 8.46 -16.55
N VAL A 97 -1.36 7.35 -16.91
CA VAL A 97 -2.36 6.66 -16.07
C VAL A 97 -1.95 5.21 -15.94
N ASN A 98 -1.76 4.78 -14.69
CA ASN A 98 -1.43 3.42 -14.33
C ASN A 98 -2.63 2.74 -13.69
N THR A 99 -3.00 1.54 -14.13
CA THR A 99 -4.07 0.74 -13.55
C THR A 99 -3.57 -0.68 -13.29
N HIS A 100 -3.70 -1.11 -12.04
CA HIS A 100 -3.32 -2.45 -11.58
C HIS A 100 -4.58 -3.21 -11.18
N VAL A 101 -4.72 -4.43 -11.65
CA VAL A 101 -5.78 -5.37 -11.22
C VAL A 101 -5.12 -6.67 -10.82
N ASN A 102 -5.20 -7.00 -9.53
CA ASN A 102 -4.46 -8.09 -8.95
C ASN A 102 -5.34 -9.00 -8.10
N LEU A 103 -5.11 -10.31 -8.18
CA LEU A 103 -5.71 -11.33 -7.32
C LEU A 103 -4.68 -11.81 -6.29
N GLN A 104 -5.11 -11.94 -5.05
CA GLN A 104 -4.28 -12.29 -3.92
C GLN A 104 -4.65 -13.66 -3.35
N TYR A 105 -3.64 -14.41 -2.97
CA TYR A 105 -3.78 -15.63 -2.20
C TYR A 105 -2.76 -15.65 -1.07
N ALA A 106 -3.18 -16.06 0.13
CA ALA A 106 -2.33 -16.22 1.30
C ALA A 106 -2.57 -17.56 1.99
N TYR A 107 -1.51 -18.30 2.27
CA TYR A 107 -1.50 -19.48 3.13
C TYR A 107 -1.14 -19.06 4.55
N LYS A 108 -1.86 -19.59 5.56
CA LYS A 108 -1.71 -19.18 6.96
C LYS A 108 -1.40 -20.37 7.85
N GLN A 109 -0.29 -20.28 8.57
CA GLN A 109 0.18 -21.29 9.49
C GLN A 109 0.33 -20.73 10.90
N LYS A 110 -0.15 -21.45 11.91
CA LYS A 110 0.15 -21.11 13.31
C LYS A 110 1.59 -21.45 13.63
N LEU A 111 2.36 -20.44 14.06
CA LEU A 111 3.79 -20.59 14.33
C LEU A 111 4.21 -19.60 15.43
N PHE A 112 5.10 -20.00 16.33
CA PHE A 112 5.66 -19.15 17.40
C PHE A 112 4.61 -18.42 18.25
N GLY A 113 3.47 -19.06 18.49
CA GLY A 113 2.35 -18.50 19.27
C GLY A 113 1.57 -17.39 18.56
N GLY A 114 1.82 -17.17 17.27
CA GLY A 114 1.09 -16.27 16.37
C GLY A 114 0.64 -17.00 15.11
N THR A 115 0.39 -16.22 14.06
CA THR A 115 0.07 -16.73 12.73
C THR A 115 1.05 -16.12 11.73
N LEU A 116 1.77 -16.96 11.01
CA LEU A 116 2.56 -16.59 9.85
C LEU A 116 1.70 -16.80 8.59
N SER A 117 1.66 -15.81 7.74
CA SER A 117 1.01 -15.85 6.42
C SER A 117 2.08 -15.69 5.35
N ILE A 118 1.99 -16.49 4.30
CA ILE A 118 2.81 -16.38 3.09
C ILE A 118 1.84 -16.08 1.97
N GLY A 119 2.05 -15.01 1.22
CA GLY A 119 1.14 -14.55 0.19
C GLY A 119 1.80 -14.35 -1.14
N MET A 120 1.01 -14.57 -2.20
CA MET A 120 1.36 -14.21 -3.57
C MET A 120 0.20 -13.45 -4.20
N GLN A 121 0.53 -12.61 -5.15
CA GLN A 121 -0.42 -11.82 -5.92
C GLN A 121 -0.01 -11.88 -7.37
N PHE A 122 -1.00 -12.05 -8.25
CA PHE A 122 -0.84 -12.11 -9.68
C PHE A 122 -1.86 -11.18 -10.32
N GLY A 123 -1.44 -10.45 -11.32
CA GLY A 123 -2.33 -9.53 -12.01
C GLY A 123 -1.75 -8.93 -13.25
N MET A 124 -2.42 -7.89 -13.71
CA MET A 124 -2.08 -7.13 -14.90
C MET A 124 -1.92 -5.67 -14.52
N VAL A 125 -0.94 -5.04 -15.12
CA VAL A 125 -0.72 -3.60 -15.09
C VAL A 125 -0.98 -3.06 -16.47
N ASN A 126 -1.83 -2.07 -16.57
CA ASN A 126 -2.01 -1.26 -17.77
C ASN A 126 -1.41 0.11 -17.50
N GLN A 127 -0.55 0.57 -18.39
CA GLN A 127 -0.02 1.92 -18.37
C GLN A 127 -0.40 2.61 -19.68
N SER A 128 -0.99 3.79 -19.56
CA SER A 128 -1.31 4.63 -20.71
C SER A 128 -0.59 5.98 -20.61
N PHE A 129 -0.25 6.52 -21.76
CA PHE A 129 0.39 7.81 -21.94
C PHE A 129 -0.42 8.64 -22.94
N ASP A 130 -0.74 9.88 -22.58
CA ASP A 130 -1.47 10.81 -23.43
C ASP A 130 -0.49 11.71 -24.20
N GLY A 131 -0.05 11.22 -25.36
CA GLY A 131 0.92 11.93 -26.22
C GLY A 131 0.33 13.18 -26.90
N GLU A 132 -1.01 13.29 -27.00
CA GLU A 132 -1.65 14.45 -27.61
C GLU A 132 -1.50 15.72 -26.77
N LYS A 133 -1.30 15.55 -25.47
CA LYS A 133 -1.12 16.65 -24.51
C LYS A 133 0.32 17.07 -24.29
N VAL A 134 1.27 16.45 -24.98
CA VAL A 134 2.68 16.83 -24.86
C VAL A 134 2.86 18.23 -25.45
N PHE A 135 3.34 19.15 -24.62
CA PHE A 135 3.67 20.50 -25.06
C PHE A 135 5.11 20.55 -25.57
N TYR A 136 5.28 20.89 -26.84
CA TYR A 136 6.58 21.11 -27.48
C TYR A 136 6.84 22.62 -27.56
N PRO A 137 7.74 23.19 -26.76
CA PRO A 137 8.11 24.60 -26.90
C PRO A 137 8.77 24.84 -28.25
N THR A 138 8.41 25.92 -28.93
CA THR A 138 9.03 26.33 -30.20
C THR A 138 10.44 26.84 -29.93
N SER A 139 11.45 26.00 -30.15
CA SER A 139 12.85 26.33 -29.90
C SER A 139 13.75 25.60 -30.91
N GLN A 140 14.90 26.21 -31.24
CA GLN A 140 15.91 25.60 -32.13
C GLN A 140 16.56 24.32 -31.53
N PHE A 141 16.35 24.07 -30.25
CA PHE A 141 16.96 22.95 -29.51
C PHE A 141 15.98 21.80 -29.26
N HIS A 142 14.71 21.92 -29.64
CA HIS A 142 13.71 20.87 -29.48
C HIS A 142 13.43 20.16 -30.81
N GLN A 143 13.66 18.86 -30.85
CA GLN A 143 13.24 18.02 -31.97
C GLN A 143 11.74 17.74 -31.81
N GLN A 144 10.92 18.31 -32.69
CA GLN A 144 9.47 18.09 -32.74
C GLN A 144 9.11 16.66 -33.17
N GLU A 145 10.07 15.89 -33.64
CA GLU A 145 9.89 14.54 -34.20
C GLU A 145 10.70 13.49 -33.44
N ASP A 146 10.71 13.56 -32.10
CA ASP A 146 11.31 12.50 -31.30
C ASP A 146 10.40 11.25 -31.38
N GLN A 147 10.91 10.19 -31.98
CA GLN A 147 10.19 8.90 -32.13
C GLN A 147 9.99 8.18 -30.80
N ALA A 148 10.74 8.51 -29.77
CA ALA A 148 10.62 7.93 -28.42
C ALA A 148 9.39 8.45 -27.66
N ILE A 149 8.78 9.56 -28.12
CA ILE A 149 7.59 10.14 -27.49
C ILE A 149 6.37 9.87 -28.39
N PRO A 150 5.43 9.01 -27.99
CA PRO A 150 4.20 8.80 -28.72
C PRO A 150 3.43 10.10 -28.94
N LYS A 151 3.00 10.38 -30.17
CA LYS A 151 2.23 11.61 -30.53
C LYS A 151 0.73 11.45 -30.29
N THR A 152 0.27 10.23 -30.09
CA THR A 152 -1.12 9.89 -29.80
C THR A 152 -1.22 9.20 -28.46
N GLN A 153 -2.43 8.82 -28.05
CA GLN A 153 -2.57 7.94 -26.89
C GLN A 153 -1.90 6.60 -27.14
N ALA A 154 -0.95 6.25 -26.29
CA ALA A 154 -0.27 4.95 -26.28
C ALA A 154 -0.61 4.21 -24.99
N SER A 155 -0.79 2.91 -25.06
CA SER A 155 -1.03 2.09 -23.88
C SER A 155 -0.44 0.70 -24.03
N GLY A 156 0.09 0.18 -22.93
CA GLY A 156 0.65 -1.15 -22.86
C GLY A 156 0.18 -1.90 -21.63
N MET A 157 0.21 -3.22 -21.71
CA MET A 157 -0.15 -4.09 -20.59
C MET A 157 1.00 -5.03 -20.28
N GLY A 158 1.22 -5.29 -18.99
CA GLY A 158 2.20 -6.23 -18.50
C GLY A 158 1.65 -7.13 -17.41
N PHE A 159 2.16 -8.36 -17.32
CA PHE A 159 1.86 -9.27 -16.21
C PHE A 159 2.67 -8.88 -15.00
N ASP A 160 2.05 -8.84 -13.81
CA ASP A 160 2.68 -8.44 -12.56
C ASP A 160 2.56 -9.51 -11.47
N MET A 161 3.64 -9.65 -10.69
CA MET A 161 3.74 -10.60 -9.60
C MET A 161 4.25 -9.93 -8.34
N ASN A 162 3.57 -10.18 -7.22
CA ASN A 162 3.99 -9.71 -5.91
C ASN A 162 4.02 -10.87 -4.92
N ALA A 163 4.87 -10.78 -3.90
CA ALA A 163 4.94 -11.77 -2.83
C ALA A 163 5.09 -11.10 -1.49
N GLY A 164 4.78 -11.84 -0.42
CA GLY A 164 4.94 -11.31 0.91
C GLY A 164 4.87 -12.33 2.02
N LEU A 165 5.36 -11.89 3.17
CA LEU A 165 5.27 -12.58 4.46
C LEU A 165 4.60 -11.64 5.45
N TYR A 166 3.69 -12.16 6.27
CA TYR A 166 3.04 -11.39 7.32
C TYR A 166 2.88 -12.22 8.57
N TYR A 167 3.40 -11.72 9.68
CA TYR A 167 3.28 -12.35 10.98
C TYR A 167 2.47 -11.46 11.92
N HIS A 168 1.52 -12.06 12.63
CA HIS A 168 0.80 -11.36 13.70
C HIS A 168 0.62 -12.25 14.93
N ARG A 169 0.79 -11.65 16.09
CA ARG A 169 0.61 -12.29 17.39
C ARG A 169 0.04 -11.29 18.39
N LYS A 170 -1.18 -11.52 18.91
CA LYS A 170 -1.88 -10.62 19.82
C LYS A 170 -1.78 -9.15 19.36
N ASN A 171 -0.84 -8.40 19.91
CA ASN A 171 -0.68 -6.97 19.72
C ASN A 171 0.41 -6.61 18.70
N LEU A 172 1.29 -7.55 18.35
CA LEU A 172 2.40 -7.33 17.43
C LEU A 172 2.02 -7.80 16.03
N TYR A 173 2.39 -7.01 15.04
CA TYR A 173 2.40 -7.44 13.65
C TYR A 173 3.65 -6.93 12.93
N ALA A 174 4.10 -7.73 11.96
CA ALA A 174 5.17 -7.35 11.05
C ALA A 174 4.95 -8.01 9.70
N GLY A 175 5.30 -7.33 8.63
CA GLY A 175 5.15 -7.82 7.27
C GLY A 175 6.28 -7.36 6.37
N LEU A 176 6.67 -8.24 5.46
CA LEU A 176 7.59 -7.96 4.36
C LEU A 176 6.84 -8.23 3.06
N GLY A 177 6.83 -7.28 2.15
CA GLY A 177 6.24 -7.40 0.83
C GLY A 177 7.25 -7.01 -0.24
N VAL A 178 7.14 -7.64 -1.40
CA VAL A 178 7.85 -7.22 -2.61
C VAL A 178 6.83 -7.09 -3.71
N THR A 179 6.72 -5.91 -4.30
CA THR A 179 5.89 -5.64 -5.46
C THR A 179 6.75 -5.67 -6.73
N HIS A 180 6.12 -5.97 -7.87
CA HIS A 180 6.78 -6.02 -9.19
C HIS A 180 8.00 -6.96 -9.23
N LEU A 181 7.85 -8.17 -8.67
CA LEU A 181 8.94 -9.18 -8.58
C LEU A 181 9.55 -9.51 -9.94
N ASN A 182 8.75 -9.54 -10.99
CA ASN A 182 9.16 -9.89 -12.34
C ASN A 182 9.70 -8.69 -13.14
N LYS A 183 9.81 -7.49 -12.51
CA LYS A 183 10.26 -6.25 -13.16
C LYS A 183 9.54 -6.05 -14.49
N THR A 184 8.22 -5.99 -14.42
CA THR A 184 7.33 -5.97 -15.58
C THR A 184 7.75 -4.91 -16.59
N GLU A 185 8.02 -5.33 -17.80
CA GLU A 185 8.18 -4.44 -18.95
C GLU A 185 6.81 -4.18 -19.56
N ILE A 186 6.51 -2.92 -19.83
CA ILE A 186 5.29 -2.46 -20.47
C ILE A 186 5.70 -1.76 -21.76
N ILE A 187 5.36 -2.34 -22.89
CA ILE A 187 5.62 -1.78 -24.22
C ILE A 187 4.45 -0.86 -24.55
N LEU A 188 4.71 0.42 -24.67
CA LEU A 188 3.71 1.44 -25.01
C LEU A 188 3.58 1.61 -26.51
N ASP A 189 4.70 1.55 -27.25
CA ASP A 189 4.79 1.71 -28.69
C ASP A 189 6.06 1.01 -29.19
N GLU A 190 6.26 0.97 -30.52
CA GLU A 190 7.44 0.33 -31.17
C GLU A 190 8.77 0.84 -30.60
N TYR A 191 8.83 2.12 -30.19
CA TYR A 191 10.06 2.79 -29.70
C TYR A 191 10.00 3.17 -28.21
N SER A 192 8.91 2.84 -27.50
CA SER A 192 8.70 3.26 -26.10
C SER A 192 8.33 2.07 -25.23
N SER A 193 9.17 1.78 -24.25
CA SER A 193 8.86 0.81 -23.18
C SER A 193 9.20 1.37 -21.81
N MET A 194 8.51 0.91 -20.80
CA MET A 194 8.73 1.27 -19.40
C MET A 194 8.88 0.01 -18.55
N TYR A 195 9.70 0.11 -17.50
CA TYR A 195 9.91 -0.98 -16.56
C TYR A 195 9.40 -0.58 -15.18
N LEU A 196 8.62 -1.45 -14.56
CA LEU A 196 8.26 -1.33 -13.16
C LEU A 196 9.38 -1.91 -12.29
N ALA A 197 10.02 -1.06 -11.48
CA ALA A 197 11.05 -1.49 -10.56
C ALA A 197 10.45 -2.28 -9.39
N SER A 198 11.13 -3.35 -8.98
CA SER A 198 10.74 -4.08 -7.77
C SER A 198 10.84 -3.18 -6.55
N THR A 199 9.77 -3.10 -5.76
CA THR A 199 9.71 -2.31 -4.52
C THR A 199 9.58 -3.23 -3.31
N TYR A 200 10.42 -2.99 -2.31
CA TYR A 200 10.46 -3.73 -1.05
C TYR A 200 9.77 -2.93 0.04
N ASN A 201 8.81 -3.54 0.70
CA ASN A 201 7.97 -2.93 1.72
C ASN A 201 8.14 -3.66 3.05
N LEU A 202 8.45 -2.94 4.12
CA LEU A 202 8.44 -3.45 5.49
C LEU A 202 7.43 -2.67 6.30
N ILE A 203 6.54 -3.38 6.97
CA ILE A 203 5.52 -2.82 7.85
C ILE A 203 5.64 -3.50 9.20
N ALA A 204 5.67 -2.73 10.28
CA ALA A 204 5.59 -3.27 11.62
C ALA A 204 4.76 -2.35 12.52
N GLY A 205 4.12 -2.93 13.53
CA GLY A 205 3.36 -2.15 14.49
C GLY A 205 3.01 -2.95 15.73
N TYR A 206 2.59 -2.21 16.75
CA TYR A 206 2.23 -2.77 18.04
C TYR A 206 1.00 -2.06 18.60
N ASN A 207 0.08 -2.81 19.21
CA ASN A 207 -1.11 -2.28 19.86
C ASN A 207 -0.90 -2.24 21.38
N ILE A 208 -0.81 -1.04 21.95
CA ILE A 208 -0.60 -0.82 23.38
C ILE A 208 -1.94 -0.49 24.01
N GLN A 209 -2.50 -1.44 24.76
CA GLN A 209 -3.69 -1.22 25.54
C GLN A 209 -3.30 -0.49 26.85
N PHE A 210 -3.86 0.67 27.10
CA PHE A 210 -3.64 1.38 28.36
C PHE A 210 -4.39 0.72 29.53
N ARG A 211 -4.05 1.12 30.75
CA ARG A 211 -4.74 0.68 31.97
C ARG A 211 -6.25 1.00 31.92
N ASN A 212 -6.61 2.15 31.34
CA ASN A 212 -7.99 2.43 30.96
C ASN A 212 -8.25 1.79 29.60
N PRO A 213 -9.16 0.76 29.50
CA PRO A 213 -9.39 0.01 28.27
C PRO A 213 -10.07 0.82 27.16
N LEU A 214 -10.52 2.03 27.44
CA LEU A 214 -11.04 2.96 26.44
C LEU A 214 -9.96 3.49 25.51
N TYR A 215 -8.70 3.48 25.94
CA TYR A 215 -7.59 4.02 25.16
C TYR A 215 -6.66 2.92 24.69
N GLU A 216 -6.29 2.99 23.42
CA GLU A 216 -5.31 2.11 22.79
C GLU A 216 -4.39 2.94 21.89
N LEU A 217 -3.07 2.83 22.09
CA LEU A 217 -2.07 3.46 21.22
C LEU A 217 -1.53 2.44 20.22
N GLN A 218 -1.50 2.81 18.96
CA GLN A 218 -1.01 1.98 17.87
C GLN A 218 0.17 2.66 17.16
N PRO A 219 1.40 2.53 17.68
CA PRO A 219 2.60 2.90 16.93
C PRO A 219 2.82 1.92 15.79
N SER A 220 3.28 2.44 14.65
CA SER A 220 3.67 1.64 13.49
C SER A 220 4.75 2.33 12.67
N VAL A 221 5.48 1.53 11.91
CA VAL A 221 6.49 1.98 10.96
C VAL A 221 6.24 1.33 9.62
N PHE A 222 6.44 2.10 8.57
CA PHE A 222 6.43 1.65 7.19
C PHE A 222 7.72 2.09 6.51
N LEU A 223 8.45 1.14 5.95
CA LEU A 223 9.66 1.39 5.17
C LEU A 223 9.43 0.88 3.76
N LYS A 224 9.81 1.69 2.77
CA LYS A 224 9.68 1.35 1.36
C LYS A 224 10.97 1.70 0.62
N THR A 225 11.45 0.83 -0.27
CA THR A 225 12.63 1.07 -1.08
C THR A 225 12.58 0.27 -2.39
N ASP A 226 13.06 0.90 -3.45
CA ASP A 226 13.37 0.27 -4.74
C ASP A 226 14.88 -0.02 -4.90
N MET A 227 15.64 0.01 -3.78
CA MET A 227 17.10 -0.08 -3.70
C MET A 227 17.86 1.15 -4.25
N GLN A 228 17.18 2.15 -4.78
CA GLN A 228 17.76 3.42 -5.24
C GLN A 228 17.35 4.57 -4.34
N SER A 229 16.16 4.48 -3.80
CA SER A 229 15.54 5.47 -2.95
C SER A 229 14.91 4.80 -1.73
N PHE A 230 14.73 5.54 -0.66
CA PHE A 230 14.23 5.04 0.61
C PHE A 230 13.22 6.00 1.20
N GLN A 231 12.08 5.46 1.64
CA GLN A 231 11.04 6.17 2.37
C GLN A 231 10.78 5.50 3.70
N ALA A 232 10.58 6.31 4.72
CA ALA A 232 10.18 5.84 6.05
C ALA A 232 9.04 6.71 6.59
N ASP A 233 7.96 6.05 7.03
CA ASP A 233 6.83 6.66 7.70
C ASP A 233 6.75 6.12 9.13
N ILE A 234 6.77 7.00 10.13
CA ILE A 234 6.64 6.66 11.54
C ILE A 234 5.31 7.22 12.03
N THR A 235 4.41 6.34 12.45
CA THR A 235 3.02 6.69 12.77
C THR A 235 2.69 6.34 14.21
N ALA A 236 1.93 7.22 14.88
CA ALA A 236 1.33 6.95 16.16
C ALA A 236 -0.15 7.37 16.14
N ARG A 237 -1.05 6.39 16.38
CA ARG A 237 -2.50 6.60 16.42
C ARG A 237 -3.04 6.26 17.79
N LEU A 238 -3.82 7.17 18.38
CA LEU A 238 -4.55 6.95 19.62
C LEU A 238 -6.02 6.64 19.32
N PHE A 239 -6.50 5.53 19.79
CA PHE A 239 -7.90 5.12 19.68
C PHE A 239 -8.63 5.41 20.98
N TYR A 240 -9.85 5.94 20.88
CA TYR A 240 -10.78 6.12 21.95
C TYR A 240 -12.02 5.25 21.75
N ASN A 241 -12.33 4.40 22.72
CA ASN A 241 -13.46 3.47 22.72
C ASN A 241 -13.53 2.59 21.45
N LYS A 242 -12.42 2.36 20.78
CA LYS A 242 -12.34 1.64 19.48
C LYS A 242 -13.25 2.22 18.38
N MET A 243 -13.80 3.41 18.60
CA MET A 243 -14.72 4.12 17.69
C MET A 243 -14.03 5.29 17.00
N PHE A 244 -13.28 6.09 17.74
CA PHE A 244 -12.58 7.24 17.19
C PHE A 244 -11.08 7.03 17.28
N ASN A 245 -10.36 7.54 16.32
CA ASN A 245 -8.91 7.61 16.39
C ASN A 245 -8.40 8.93 15.81
N GLY A 246 -7.29 9.38 16.37
CA GLY A 246 -6.52 10.50 15.86
C GLY A 246 -5.05 10.17 15.99
N GLY A 247 -4.22 10.79 15.18
CA GLY A 247 -2.80 10.53 15.24
C GLY A 247 -1.98 11.37 14.28
N PHE A 248 -0.68 11.12 14.34
CA PHE A 248 0.28 11.75 13.46
C PHE A 248 1.17 10.70 12.83
N SER A 249 1.59 10.96 11.60
CA SER A 249 2.65 10.23 10.93
C SER A 249 3.70 11.21 10.44
N TRP A 250 4.95 10.85 10.60
CA TRP A 250 6.07 11.60 10.06
C TRP A 250 6.68 10.79 8.91
N ARG A 251 6.56 11.34 7.72
CA ARG A 251 7.26 10.85 6.53
C ARG A 251 8.58 11.59 6.43
N VAL A 252 9.65 10.85 6.61
CA VAL A 252 11.01 11.42 6.72
C VAL A 252 11.34 12.26 5.48
N ASN A 253 11.80 13.49 5.70
CA ASN A 253 12.19 14.47 4.68
C ASN A 253 11.08 14.93 3.70
N GLU A 254 9.82 14.56 3.94
CA GLU A 254 8.73 14.90 3.02
C GLU A 254 7.58 15.64 3.71
N SER A 255 6.90 15.01 4.67
CA SER A 255 5.69 15.57 5.25
C SER A 255 5.42 15.15 6.68
N LEU A 256 4.67 15.99 7.40
CA LEU A 256 3.98 15.66 8.63
C LEU A 256 2.51 15.40 8.30
N ILE A 257 1.96 14.29 8.74
CA ILE A 257 0.63 13.82 8.37
C ILE A 257 -0.27 13.84 9.61
N LEU A 258 -1.40 14.52 9.52
CA LEU A 258 -2.49 14.45 10.48
C LEU A 258 -3.45 13.32 10.09
N LEU A 259 -3.80 12.47 11.03
CA LEU A 259 -4.68 11.32 10.85
C LEU A 259 -5.92 11.45 11.72
N LEU A 260 -7.10 11.29 11.12
CA LEU A 260 -8.38 11.25 11.82
C LEU A 260 -9.17 10.02 11.34
N GLY A 261 -9.91 9.39 12.23
CA GLY A 261 -10.75 8.27 11.84
C GLY A 261 -11.89 7.99 12.80
N ALA A 262 -12.95 7.42 12.25
CA ALA A 262 -14.11 7.00 13.00
C ALA A 262 -14.58 5.62 12.52
N LYS A 263 -15.07 4.81 13.47
CA LYS A 263 -15.67 3.52 13.20
C LYS A 263 -17.11 3.53 13.71
N ILE A 264 -18.08 3.31 12.81
CA ILE A 264 -19.51 3.30 13.09
C ILE A 264 -20.08 1.96 12.62
N GLY A 265 -20.36 1.08 13.57
CA GLY A 265 -20.79 -0.28 13.25
C GLY A 265 -19.76 -1.07 12.46
N SER A 266 -20.12 -1.46 11.24
CA SER A 266 -19.23 -2.18 10.30
C SER A 266 -18.40 -1.24 9.42
N PHE A 267 -18.72 0.03 9.37
CA PHE A 267 -17.99 1.04 8.58
C PHE A 267 -16.88 1.66 9.39
N GLN A 268 -15.77 1.91 8.72
CA GLN A 268 -14.67 2.72 9.23
C GLN A 268 -14.29 3.74 8.16
N VAL A 269 -14.22 5.01 8.59
CA VAL A 269 -13.81 6.13 7.73
C VAL A 269 -12.51 6.69 8.30
N GLY A 270 -11.58 7.05 7.45
CA GLY A 270 -10.34 7.71 7.81
C GLY A 270 -10.03 8.86 6.86
N TYR A 271 -9.44 9.88 7.39
CA TYR A 271 -8.97 11.03 6.65
C TYR A 271 -7.52 11.34 7.05
N ALA A 272 -6.68 11.63 6.07
CA ALA A 272 -5.33 12.09 6.29
C ALA A 272 -5.07 13.39 5.52
N TYR A 273 -4.33 14.27 6.16
CA TYR A 273 -3.82 15.49 5.55
C TYR A 273 -2.30 15.56 5.73
N ASP A 274 -1.59 15.63 4.59
CA ASP A 274 -0.13 15.71 4.57
C ASP A 274 0.31 17.17 4.45
N PHE A 275 0.98 17.66 5.50
CA PHE A 275 1.64 18.96 5.51
C PHE A 275 3.04 18.80 4.93
N PRO A 276 3.38 19.38 3.76
CA PRO A 276 4.71 19.28 3.19
C PRO A 276 5.70 20.07 4.07
N ILE A 277 6.77 19.40 4.49
CA ILE A 277 7.87 19.99 5.28
C ILE A 277 9.20 19.96 4.48
N SER A 278 9.15 19.44 3.28
CA SER A 278 10.34 19.32 2.42
C SER A 278 10.89 20.69 2.03
N THR A 279 12.20 20.76 1.90
CA THR A 279 12.90 21.94 1.39
C THR A 279 12.86 22.05 -0.13
N ILE A 280 12.33 21.04 -0.83
CA ILE A 280 12.22 21.01 -2.30
C ILE A 280 11.28 22.15 -2.74
N PRO A 281 11.71 23.07 -3.62
CA PRO A 281 10.93 24.28 -3.97
C PRO A 281 9.53 23.99 -4.51
N ILE A 282 9.37 22.96 -5.35
CA ILE A 282 8.06 22.61 -5.93
C ILE A 282 7.05 22.19 -4.87
N LEU A 283 7.50 21.55 -3.78
CA LEU A 283 6.62 21.14 -2.69
C LEU A 283 6.18 22.30 -1.78
N LYS A 284 6.78 23.50 -1.94
CA LYS A 284 6.31 24.72 -1.28
C LYS A 284 5.13 25.38 -1.99
N ALA A 285 4.89 25.01 -3.25
CA ALA A 285 3.77 25.54 -4.04
C ALA A 285 2.46 24.77 -3.83
N THR A 286 2.51 23.62 -3.15
CA THR A 286 1.31 22.81 -2.89
C THR A 286 0.59 23.22 -1.61
N SER A 287 -0.73 23.05 -1.61
CA SER A 287 -1.57 23.14 -0.40
C SER A 287 -1.51 21.86 0.47
N GLY A 288 -0.66 20.89 0.13
CA GLY A 288 -0.58 19.59 0.80
C GLY A 288 -1.29 18.48 0.06
N SER A 289 -1.48 17.34 0.73
CA SER A 289 -2.17 16.18 0.14
C SER A 289 -3.33 15.73 1.01
N HIS A 290 -4.39 15.27 0.38
CA HIS A 290 -5.60 14.78 1.06
C HIS A 290 -5.81 13.30 0.73
N GLU A 291 -6.15 12.51 1.73
CA GLU A 291 -6.47 11.09 1.55
C GLU A 291 -7.72 10.73 2.34
N LEU A 292 -8.69 10.15 1.68
CA LEU A 292 -9.93 9.66 2.28
C LEU A 292 -10.00 8.15 2.11
N VAL A 293 -10.31 7.43 3.18
CA VAL A 293 -10.53 5.99 3.18
C VAL A 293 -11.88 5.64 3.78
N VAL A 294 -12.55 4.68 3.16
CA VAL A 294 -13.77 4.05 3.69
C VAL A 294 -13.57 2.55 3.66
N SER A 295 -13.80 1.87 4.77
CA SER A 295 -13.81 0.41 4.80
C SER A 295 -15.10 -0.13 5.40
N TYR A 296 -15.49 -1.31 4.92
CA TYR A 296 -16.65 -2.05 5.41
C TYR A 296 -16.22 -3.46 5.78
N LYS A 297 -16.57 -3.89 7.01
CA LYS A 297 -16.28 -5.24 7.50
C LYS A 297 -17.58 -6.02 7.69
N LEU A 298 -17.75 -7.07 6.90
CA LEU A 298 -18.86 -8.01 7.03
C LEU A 298 -18.41 -9.26 7.81
N LYS A 299 -19.00 -9.46 8.97
CA LYS A 299 -18.72 -10.64 9.80
C LYS A 299 -19.20 -11.90 9.09
N LEU A 300 -18.28 -12.79 8.78
CA LEU A 300 -18.60 -14.09 8.21
C LEU A 300 -19.11 -15.03 9.31
N LYS A 301 -20.29 -15.63 9.09
CA LYS A 301 -20.81 -16.67 9.97
C LYS A 301 -19.84 -17.87 9.94
N LYS A 302 -19.14 -18.13 11.03
CA LYS A 302 -18.36 -19.36 11.16
C LYS A 302 -19.31 -20.55 11.04
N SER A 303 -19.21 -21.29 9.95
CA SER A 303 -19.92 -22.56 9.83
C SER A 303 -19.51 -23.43 11.03
N LYS A 304 -20.45 -23.70 11.92
CA LYS A 304 -20.25 -24.74 12.93
C LYS A 304 -20.11 -26.04 12.13
N SER A 305 -18.88 -26.55 12.01
CA SER A 305 -18.67 -27.93 11.54
C SER A 305 -19.48 -28.83 12.44
N GLY A 306 -20.67 -29.19 11.98
CA GLY A 306 -21.54 -30.12 12.66
C GLY A 306 -20.80 -31.45 12.71
N LYS A 307 -20.25 -31.83 13.87
CA LYS A 307 -20.11 -33.22 14.19
C LYS A 307 -21.54 -33.79 14.21
N ASN A 308 -21.98 -34.37 13.11
CA ASN A 308 -23.09 -35.29 13.11
C ASN A 308 -22.67 -36.43 14.05
N ARG A 309 -23.01 -36.28 15.32
CA ARG A 309 -23.05 -37.40 16.24
C ARG A 309 -24.27 -38.21 15.78
N HIS A 310 -24.03 -39.21 14.95
CA HIS A 310 -25.02 -40.27 14.80
C HIS A 310 -25.33 -40.82 16.20
N LYS A 311 -26.49 -40.44 16.76
CA LYS A 311 -27.03 -41.13 17.89
C LYS A 311 -27.41 -42.51 17.37
N SER A 312 -26.56 -43.51 17.67
CA SER A 312 -26.95 -44.91 17.53
C SER A 312 -28.17 -45.14 18.40
N VAL A 313 -29.33 -45.32 17.77
CA VAL A 313 -30.53 -45.79 18.45
C VAL A 313 -30.30 -47.27 18.69
N ARG A 314 -29.92 -47.66 19.90
CA ARG A 314 -30.00 -49.04 20.33
C ARG A 314 -31.49 -49.32 20.58
N ILE A 315 -32.11 -50.10 19.68
CA ILE A 315 -33.40 -50.74 19.91
C ILE A 315 -33.08 -51.96 20.77
N LEU A 316 -33.65 -51.97 21.98
CA LEU A 316 -33.72 -53.15 22.85
C LEU A 316 -34.91 -53.95 22.48
#